data_69b72fe8a03dd0ca3bf16663df4deee0
#
_entry.id   69b72fe8a03dd0ca3bf16663df4deee0
#
_cell.length_a   1.000
_cell.length_b   1.000
_cell.length_c   1.000
_cell.angle_alpha   90.00
_cell.angle_beta   90.00
_cell.angle_gamma   90.00
#
_symmetry.space_group_name_H-M   'P 1'
#
loop_
_entity.id
_entity.type
_entity.pdbx_description
1 polymer ?
#
loop_
_entity_poly.entity_id
_entity_poly.type
_entity_poly.pdbx_seq_one_letter_code
_entity_poly.pdbx_strand_id
1 'polypeptide(L)'
;MKNVAIKENHLYNKAYRRGQRSVGKYTAVYVLRDLKAHRVMKENPEKKYLNRLGIAVSKKLGNAVVRNRSKRIIRAAYRSVESELRTGFLVVISARGDIVGVKSTDVEKELRAAFSRLEMYRNKNDR
;
A
#
# COMPACT_ATOMS: atom_id res chain seq x y z
N MET A 1 -10.81 5.91 -8.07
CA MET A 1 -9.92 5.43 -6.99
C MET A 1 -10.65 4.39 -6.16
N LYS A 2 -10.00 3.27 -5.92
CA LYS A 2 -10.62 2.13 -5.22
C LYS A 2 -10.14 1.97 -3.78
N ASN A 3 -9.16 2.75 -3.37
CA ASN A 3 -8.67 2.75 -2.00
C ASN A 3 -9.12 3.99 -1.24
N VAL A 4 -9.01 3.92 0.08
CA VAL A 4 -9.23 5.04 0.98
C VAL A 4 -7.91 5.29 1.70
N ALA A 5 -7.53 6.55 1.83
CA ALA A 5 -6.28 6.88 2.50
C ALA A 5 -6.37 6.62 4.00
N ILE A 6 -5.27 6.17 4.59
CA ILE A 6 -5.12 6.10 6.04
C ILE A 6 -4.91 7.53 6.53
N LYS A 7 -5.76 7.99 7.45
CA LYS A 7 -5.71 9.36 7.95
C LYS A 7 -5.12 9.47 9.35
N GLU A 8 -5.14 8.38 10.11
CA GLU A 8 -4.71 8.39 11.51
C GLU A 8 -3.29 7.85 11.65
N ASN A 9 -2.41 8.64 12.30
CA ASN A 9 -1.00 8.27 12.49
C ASN A 9 -0.83 6.98 13.29
N HIS A 10 -1.71 6.72 14.25
CA HIS A 10 -1.62 5.50 15.06
C HIS A 10 -1.81 4.23 14.23
N LEU A 11 -2.50 4.30 13.10
CA LEU A 11 -2.70 3.17 12.22
C LEU A 11 -1.43 2.80 11.47
N TYR A 12 -0.60 3.80 11.10
CA TYR A 12 0.72 3.53 10.54
C TYR A 12 1.58 2.75 11.53
N ASN A 13 1.63 3.23 12.77
CA ASN A 13 2.41 2.57 13.82
C ASN A 13 1.90 1.17 14.11
N LYS A 14 0.60 0.97 14.10
CA LYS A 14 -0.02 -0.33 14.31
C LYS A 14 0.37 -1.31 13.20
N ALA A 15 0.35 -0.85 11.94
CA ALA A 15 0.76 -1.66 10.80
C ALA A 15 2.24 -2.06 10.90
N TYR A 16 3.11 -1.12 11.29
CA TYR A 16 4.54 -1.39 11.46
C TYR A 16 4.81 -2.43 12.55
N ARG A 17 4.06 -2.38 13.64
CA ARG A 17 4.31 -3.28 14.79
C ARG A 17 3.61 -4.63 14.68
N ARG A 18 2.39 -4.66 14.15
CA ARG A 18 1.55 -5.86 14.14
C ARG A 18 1.31 -6.45 12.77
N GLY A 19 1.57 -5.69 11.71
CA GLY A 19 1.34 -6.15 10.35
C GLY A 19 2.37 -7.15 9.89
N GLN A 20 1.98 -7.97 8.94
CA GLN A 20 2.93 -8.76 8.19
C GLN A 20 3.66 -7.85 7.22
N ARG A 21 4.94 -8.13 6.97
CA ARG A 21 5.76 -7.25 6.13
C ARG A 21 6.55 -8.02 5.09
N SER A 22 6.81 -7.33 3.98
CA SER A 22 7.74 -7.79 2.96
C SER A 22 8.63 -6.60 2.59
N VAL A 23 9.92 -6.75 2.81
CA VAL A 23 10.89 -5.68 2.56
C VAL A 23 11.61 -5.97 1.25
N GLY A 24 11.50 -5.04 0.30
CA GLY A 24 12.17 -5.12 -0.99
C GLY A 24 13.25 -4.06 -1.11
N LYS A 25 13.78 -3.90 -2.32
CA LYS A 25 14.82 -2.93 -2.61
C LYS A 25 14.28 -1.49 -2.58
N TYR A 26 13.09 -1.27 -3.14
CA TYR A 26 12.52 0.06 -3.31
C TYR A 26 11.46 0.41 -2.26
N THR A 27 10.81 -0.60 -1.70
CA THR A 27 9.69 -0.41 -0.79
C THR A 27 9.70 -1.46 0.31
N ALA A 28 9.08 -1.11 1.43
CA ALA A 28 8.69 -2.06 2.46
C ALA A 28 7.17 -2.02 2.57
N VAL A 29 6.53 -3.17 2.42
CA VAL A 29 5.07 -3.30 2.41
C VAL A 29 4.62 -3.93 3.72
N TYR A 30 3.65 -3.30 4.38
CA TYR A 30 3.05 -3.79 5.61
C TYR A 30 1.56 -3.97 5.40
N VAL A 31 1.03 -5.12 5.79
CA VAL A 31 -0.40 -5.39 5.71
C VAL A 31 -0.92 -5.85 7.06
N LEU A 32 -2.08 -5.32 7.44
CA LEU A 32 -2.73 -5.67 8.69
C LEU A 32 -4.24 -5.66 8.46
N ARG A 33 -4.94 -6.61 9.07
CA ARG A 33 -6.38 -6.64 8.95
C ARG A 33 -7.00 -5.36 9.52
N ASP A 34 -7.88 -4.74 8.74
CA ASP A 34 -8.54 -3.51 9.15
C ASP A 34 -9.81 -3.86 9.91
N LEU A 35 -9.78 -3.72 11.23
CA LEU A 35 -10.91 -4.05 12.08
C LEU A 35 -12.13 -3.14 11.84
N LYS A 36 -11.91 -1.99 11.22
CA LYS A 36 -12.98 -1.05 10.87
C LYS A 36 -13.37 -1.11 9.39
N ALA A 37 -12.92 -2.15 8.68
CA ALA A 37 -13.15 -2.28 7.24
C ALA A 37 -14.64 -2.17 6.88
N HIS A 38 -15.50 -2.83 7.64
CA HIS A 38 -16.93 -2.82 7.39
C HIS A 38 -17.51 -1.40 7.44
N ARG A 39 -17.10 -0.64 8.44
CA ARG A 39 -17.52 0.77 8.60
C ARG A 39 -17.01 1.63 7.45
N VAL A 40 -15.74 1.46 7.09
CA VAL A 40 -15.11 2.22 6.00
C VAL A 40 -15.81 1.92 4.67
N MET A 41 -16.13 0.66 4.40
CA MET A 41 -16.86 0.27 3.20
C MET A 41 -18.26 0.88 3.16
N LYS A 42 -18.94 0.93 4.31
CA LYS A 42 -20.27 1.52 4.42
C LYS A 42 -20.26 3.02 4.15
N GLU A 43 -19.19 3.70 4.56
CA GLU A 43 -19.03 5.14 4.33
C GLU A 43 -18.58 5.46 2.89
N ASN A 44 -18.15 4.45 2.14
CA ASN A 44 -17.65 4.62 0.77
C ASN A 44 -18.29 3.59 -0.17
N PRO A 45 -19.63 3.66 -0.37
CA PRO A 45 -20.37 2.60 -1.06
C PRO A 45 -20.00 2.45 -2.55
N GLU A 46 -19.38 3.46 -3.13
CA GLU A 46 -18.97 3.42 -4.54
C GLU A 46 -17.65 2.69 -4.78
N LYS A 47 -16.93 2.35 -3.72
CA LYS A 47 -15.62 1.71 -3.82
C LYS A 47 -15.74 0.20 -3.65
N LYS A 48 -15.43 -0.55 -4.71
CA LYS A 48 -15.62 -2.01 -4.74
C LYS A 48 -14.51 -2.80 -4.07
N TYR A 49 -13.27 -2.36 -4.19
CA TYR A 49 -12.10 -3.08 -3.66
C TYR A 49 -11.42 -2.19 -2.65
N LEU A 50 -11.92 -2.27 -1.42
CA LEU A 50 -11.55 -1.28 -0.43
C LEU A 50 -10.50 -1.80 0.54
N ASN A 51 -9.31 -1.25 0.42
CA ASN A 51 -8.26 -1.29 1.44
C ASN A 51 -7.94 0.15 1.80
N ARG A 52 -7.53 0.38 3.03
CA ARG A 52 -7.02 1.70 3.38
C ARG A 52 -5.52 1.72 3.11
N LEU A 53 -5.09 2.67 2.29
CA LEU A 53 -3.71 2.77 1.83
C LEU A 53 -3.00 3.94 2.50
N GLY A 54 -1.81 3.67 3.03
CA GLY A 54 -0.89 4.70 3.49
C GLY A 54 0.43 4.58 2.75
N ILE A 55 0.96 5.71 2.30
CA ILE A 55 2.28 5.77 1.67
C ILE A 55 3.16 6.64 2.54
N ALA A 56 4.26 6.07 3.03
CA ALA A 56 5.18 6.76 3.91
C ALA A 56 6.49 7.04 3.19
N VAL A 57 6.92 8.30 3.19
CA VAL A 57 8.20 8.72 2.61
C VAL A 57 8.92 9.58 3.62
N SER A 58 10.08 9.10 4.07
CA SER A 58 10.90 9.80 5.06
C SER A 58 11.52 11.08 4.49
N LYS A 59 11.72 12.08 5.34
CA LYS A 59 12.45 13.29 4.98
C LYS A 59 13.89 13.01 4.56
N LYS A 60 14.45 11.90 4.99
CA LYS A 60 15.81 11.47 4.61
C LYS A 60 15.93 11.13 3.13
N LEU A 61 14.80 10.87 2.45
CA LEU A 61 14.82 10.50 1.04
C LEU A 61 15.23 11.66 0.14
N GLY A 62 14.94 12.88 0.54
CA GLY A 62 15.25 14.08 -0.22
C GLY A 62 14.28 15.22 0.08
N ASN A 63 14.29 16.22 -0.79
CA ASN A 63 13.40 17.38 -0.65
C ASN A 63 11.95 17.02 -1.03
N ALA A 64 11.05 18.01 -0.92
CA ALA A 64 9.63 17.80 -1.18
C ALA A 64 9.36 17.30 -2.59
N VAL A 65 10.11 17.76 -3.59
CA VAL A 65 9.94 17.33 -4.99
C VAL A 65 10.24 15.85 -5.13
N VAL A 66 11.37 15.39 -4.56
CA VAL A 66 11.78 13.98 -4.59
C VAL A 66 10.76 13.11 -3.85
N ARG A 67 10.33 13.55 -2.68
CA ARG A 67 9.36 12.81 -1.87
C ARG A 67 8.00 12.68 -2.57
N ASN A 68 7.52 13.77 -3.15
CA ASN A 68 6.23 13.76 -3.86
C ASN A 68 6.29 12.86 -5.11
N ARG A 69 7.41 12.88 -5.82
CA ARG A 69 7.62 12.00 -6.97
C ARG A 69 7.59 10.53 -6.54
N SER A 70 8.27 10.19 -5.44
CA SER A 70 8.27 8.84 -4.91
C SER A 70 6.86 8.37 -4.53
N LYS A 71 6.08 9.24 -3.90
CA LYS A 71 4.67 8.93 -3.58
C LYS A 71 3.85 8.66 -4.83
N ARG A 72 4.04 9.45 -5.88
CA ARG A 72 3.32 9.27 -7.15
C ARG A 72 3.66 7.95 -7.81
N ILE A 73 4.94 7.58 -7.79
CA ILE A 73 5.42 6.32 -8.36
C ILE A 73 4.80 5.12 -7.62
N ILE A 74 4.81 5.16 -6.29
CA ILE A 74 4.21 4.10 -5.46
C ILE A 74 2.71 4.03 -5.72
N ARG A 75 2.04 5.17 -5.76
CA ARG A 75 0.59 5.20 -5.98
C ARG A 75 0.21 4.64 -7.35
N ALA A 76 0.97 4.97 -8.38
CA ALA A 76 0.75 4.43 -9.73
C ALA A 76 0.96 2.91 -9.76
N ALA A 77 2.03 2.43 -9.12
CA ALA A 77 2.32 1.00 -9.03
C ALA A 77 1.21 0.26 -8.27
N TYR A 78 0.75 0.82 -7.16
CA TYR A 78 -0.32 0.20 -6.38
C TYR A 78 -1.63 0.12 -7.16
N ARG A 79 -1.98 1.16 -7.90
CA ARG A 79 -3.20 1.16 -8.72
C ARG A 79 -3.25 0.01 -9.71
N SER A 80 -2.10 -0.38 -10.23
CA SER A 80 -2.01 -1.46 -11.20
C SER A 80 -2.36 -2.83 -10.60
N VAL A 81 -2.27 -2.98 -9.29
CA VAL A 81 -2.47 -4.26 -8.61
C VAL A 81 -3.66 -4.27 -7.66
N GLU A 82 -4.20 -3.12 -7.26
CA GLU A 82 -5.16 -3.07 -6.16
C GLU A 82 -6.46 -3.84 -6.40
N SER A 83 -6.93 -3.92 -7.65
CA SER A 83 -8.15 -4.66 -7.96
C SER A 83 -8.00 -6.18 -7.81
N GLU A 84 -6.76 -6.66 -7.78
CA GLU A 84 -6.45 -8.08 -7.62
C GLU A 84 -6.25 -8.47 -6.15
N LEU A 85 -6.22 -7.49 -5.25
CA LEU A 85 -5.92 -7.75 -3.84
C LEU A 85 -7.16 -8.10 -3.03
N ARG A 86 -6.93 -8.84 -1.96
CA ARG A 86 -7.95 -9.08 -0.94
C ARG A 86 -8.32 -7.74 -0.31
N THR A 87 -9.56 -7.60 0.14
CA THR A 87 -10.07 -6.36 0.71
C THR A 87 -10.17 -6.46 2.23
N GLY A 88 -10.31 -5.31 2.89
CA GLY A 88 -10.47 -5.24 4.33
C GLY A 88 -9.15 -5.15 5.08
N PHE A 89 -8.11 -4.61 4.45
CA PHE A 89 -6.78 -4.50 5.04
C PHE A 89 -6.31 -3.05 5.13
N LEU A 90 -5.46 -2.81 6.11
CA LEU A 90 -4.58 -1.64 6.12
C LEU A 90 -3.34 -2.03 5.33
N VAL A 91 -3.00 -1.23 4.33
CA VAL A 91 -1.80 -1.44 3.52
C VAL A 91 -0.93 -0.20 3.67
N VAL A 92 0.28 -0.38 4.19
CA VAL A 92 1.25 0.72 4.29
C VAL A 92 2.44 0.36 3.44
N ILE A 93 2.80 1.27 2.55
CA ILE A 93 3.97 1.13 1.68
C ILE A 93 4.95 2.23 2.04
N SER A 94 6.10 1.84 2.58
CA SER A 94 7.17 2.78 2.91
C SER A 94 8.21 2.81 1.81
N ALA A 95 8.57 4.00 1.35
CA ALA A 95 9.63 4.17 0.36
C ALA A 95 10.99 3.94 0.99
N ARG A 96 11.86 3.22 0.28
CA ARG A 96 13.26 3.04 0.64
C ARG A 96 14.15 3.92 -0.26
N GLY A 97 15.38 4.18 0.19
CA GLY A 97 16.27 5.10 -0.50
C GLY A 97 16.49 4.80 -1.98
N ASP A 98 16.54 3.53 -2.34
CA ASP A 98 16.78 3.10 -3.72
C ASP A 98 15.64 3.41 -4.69
N ILE A 99 14.50 3.88 -4.18
CA ILE A 99 13.36 4.24 -5.05
C ILE A 99 13.60 5.50 -5.87
N VAL A 100 14.55 6.33 -5.46
CA VAL A 100 14.82 7.59 -6.16
C VAL A 100 15.30 7.31 -7.59
N GLY A 101 14.60 7.88 -8.57
CA GLY A 101 14.93 7.68 -9.98
C GLY A 101 14.38 6.40 -10.61
N VAL A 102 13.64 5.60 -9.87
CA VAL A 102 13.09 4.33 -10.35
C VAL A 102 11.75 4.56 -11.03
N LYS A 103 11.42 3.74 -12.02
CA LYS A 103 10.15 3.81 -12.73
C LYS A 103 9.04 3.09 -11.95
N SER A 104 7.80 3.54 -12.15
CA SER A 104 6.65 2.89 -11.52
C SER A 104 6.52 1.41 -11.90
N THR A 105 6.95 1.04 -13.10
CA THR A 105 6.92 -0.37 -13.53
C THR A 105 7.85 -1.25 -12.71
N ASP A 106 8.99 -0.73 -12.30
CA ASP A 106 9.93 -1.46 -11.43
C ASP A 106 9.34 -1.64 -10.03
N VAL A 107 8.71 -0.60 -9.51
CA VAL A 107 8.04 -0.66 -8.22
C VAL A 107 6.85 -1.61 -8.28
N GLU A 108 6.10 -1.60 -9.37
CA GLU A 108 4.98 -2.53 -9.57
C GLU A 108 5.42 -3.99 -9.47
N LYS A 109 6.53 -4.34 -10.12
CA LYS A 109 7.08 -5.70 -10.05
C LYS A 109 7.41 -6.09 -8.62
N GLU A 110 8.01 -5.17 -7.86
CA GLU A 110 8.34 -5.42 -6.47
C GLU A 110 7.08 -5.56 -5.60
N LEU A 111 6.07 -4.71 -5.82
CA LEU A 111 4.80 -4.81 -5.10
C LEU A 111 4.09 -6.12 -5.40
N ARG A 112 4.08 -6.56 -6.65
CA ARG A 112 3.47 -7.85 -7.01
C ARG A 112 4.14 -9.00 -6.27
N ALA A 113 5.47 -9.01 -6.19
CA ALA A 113 6.19 -10.03 -5.44
C ALA A 113 5.90 -9.94 -3.94
N ALA A 114 5.85 -8.72 -3.39
CA ALA A 114 5.56 -8.51 -1.97
C ALA A 114 4.15 -8.99 -1.61
N PHE A 115 3.15 -8.61 -2.38
CA PHE A 115 1.77 -9.04 -2.13
C PHE A 115 1.58 -10.53 -2.32
N SER A 116 2.33 -11.15 -3.21
CA SER A 116 2.33 -12.61 -3.36
C SER A 116 2.86 -13.28 -2.09
N ARG A 117 4.00 -12.81 -1.58
CA ARG A 117 4.58 -13.33 -0.32
C ARG A 117 3.65 -13.13 0.87
N LEU A 118 2.91 -12.03 0.89
CA LEU A 118 1.99 -11.69 1.97
C LEU A 118 0.61 -12.33 1.78
N GLU A 119 0.43 -13.11 0.73
CA GLU A 119 -0.84 -13.80 0.41
C GLU A 119 -2.01 -12.82 0.27
N MET A 120 -1.74 -11.68 -0.34
CA MET A 120 -2.73 -10.62 -0.51
C MET A 120 -3.54 -10.70 -1.79
N TYR A 121 -3.18 -11.57 -2.72
CA TYR A 121 -3.97 -11.74 -3.94
C TYR A 121 -5.24 -12.53 -3.67
N ARG A 122 -6.33 -12.07 -4.28
CA ARG A 122 -7.59 -12.80 -4.17
C ARG A 122 -7.48 -14.14 -4.89
N ASN A 123 -8.05 -15.17 -4.26
CA ASN A 123 -8.19 -16.45 -4.89
C ASN A 123 -9.24 -16.33 -6.00
N LYS A 124 -9.12 -17.14 -7.08
CA LYS A 124 -10.09 -17.15 -8.17
C LYS A 124 -11.52 -17.44 -7.70
N ASN A 125 -11.66 -18.11 -6.57
CA ASN A 125 -12.95 -18.49 -6.00
C ASN A 125 -13.54 -17.44 -5.05
N ASP A 126 -12.87 -16.33 -4.83
CA ASP A 126 -13.29 -15.28 -3.88
C ASP A 126 -14.08 -14.15 -4.56
N ARG A 127 -14.70 -14.43 -5.65
CA ARG A 127 -15.49 -13.44 -6.39
C ARG A 127 -16.92 -13.39 -5.93
#